data_fa257afb58e2fa67dac1ff36baf720a2
#
_entry.id   fa257afb58e2fa67dac1ff36baf720a2
#
_cell.length_a   1.000
_cell.length_b   1.000
_cell.length_c   1.000
_cell.angle_alpha   90.00
_cell.angle_beta   90.00
_cell.angle_gamma   90.00
#
_symmetry.space_group_name_H-M   'P 1'
#
loop_
_entity.id
_entity.type
_entity.pdbx_description
1 polymer ?
#
loop_
_entity_poly.entity_id
_entity_poly.type
_entity_poly.pdbx_seq_one_letter_code
_entity_poly.pdbx_strand_id
1 'polypeptide(L)'
;MINRKNLKLQNGVALLITLLIMSLILSLGVYVLNFSSTETKIAASQVTGGKTYYLAEAGIQEMVWKLKNDNLYKNNFITDPDWTASFTRSDPFGSGSGSYEVSIANTSESYGDITSTGSININGKTSQRIIKTKVYRLVGESDMGTNAVINGSGNIIILNSEQTNITGDLYSNSDIVMQGGHPGVGVVSGSLTSAGEIEEGNGDLTVSGATQDEDSIPAPTPM
;
A
#
# COMPACT_ATOMS: atom_id res chain seq x y z
N MET A 1 45.30 61.78 51.12
CA MET A 1 44.97 62.36 49.78
C MET A 1 44.65 61.25 48.79
N ILE A 2 43.42 61.03 48.52
CA ILE A 2 42.97 59.98 47.57
C ILE A 2 43.15 60.54 46.14
N ASN A 3 43.96 59.87 45.35
CA ASN A 3 44.35 60.29 44.02
C ASN A 3 43.19 60.24 43.03
N ARG A 4 42.51 61.38 42.80
CA ARG A 4 41.28 61.49 41.95
C ARG A 4 41.48 61.09 40.48
N LYS A 5 42.79 61.01 40.03
CA LYS A 5 43.11 60.57 38.66
C LYS A 5 42.75 59.07 38.40
N ASN A 6 42.84 58.17 39.39
CA ASN A 6 42.56 56.77 39.24
C ASN A 6 41.07 56.47 39.15
N LEU A 7 40.19 57.31 39.73
CA LEU A 7 38.75 57.15 39.67
C LEU A 7 38.13 57.40 38.29
N LYS A 8 38.72 58.29 37.48
CA LYS A 8 38.23 58.58 36.13
C LYS A 8 38.58 57.48 35.11
N LEU A 9 39.74 56.82 35.26
CA LEU A 9 40.08 55.63 34.46
C LEU A 9 39.18 54.41 34.81
N GLN A 10 38.84 54.21 36.06
CA GLN A 10 37.96 53.09 36.47
C GLN A 10 36.53 53.22 35.93
N ASN A 11 35.99 54.45 35.88
CA ASN A 11 34.66 54.69 35.30
C ASN A 11 34.62 54.42 33.79
N GLY A 12 35.69 54.73 33.05
CA GLY A 12 35.80 54.44 31.61
C GLY A 12 35.86 52.93 31.30
N VAL A 13 36.58 52.15 32.10
CA VAL A 13 36.69 50.70 31.95
C VAL A 13 35.34 50.03 32.32
N ALA A 14 34.67 50.47 33.36
CA ALA A 14 33.36 49.94 33.72
C ALA A 14 32.33 50.14 32.60
N LEU A 15 32.31 51.32 31.98
CA LEU A 15 31.39 51.58 30.83
C LEU A 15 31.69 50.71 29.65
N LEU A 16 32.97 50.43 29.35
CA LEU A 16 33.39 49.56 28.25
C LEU A 16 32.94 48.09 28.49
N ILE A 17 33.10 47.60 29.73
CA ILE A 17 32.67 46.26 30.13
C ILE A 17 31.16 46.13 30.04
N THR A 18 30.37 47.10 30.53
CA THR A 18 28.93 47.08 30.47
C THR A 18 28.41 47.07 29.02
N LEU A 19 29.02 47.84 28.14
CA LEU A 19 28.68 47.88 26.72
C LEU A 19 28.99 46.53 26.04
N LEU A 20 30.11 45.90 26.39
CA LEU A 20 30.49 44.60 25.89
C LEU A 20 29.49 43.53 26.37
N ILE A 21 29.10 43.51 27.65
CA ILE A 21 28.14 42.60 28.20
C ILE A 21 26.76 42.81 27.54
N MET A 22 26.32 44.06 27.35
CA MET A 22 25.07 44.35 26.65
C MET A 22 25.07 43.85 25.21
N SER A 23 26.15 44.05 24.48
CA SER A 23 26.25 43.58 23.10
C SER A 23 26.21 42.06 23.02
N LEU A 24 26.81 41.37 23.99
CA LEU A 24 26.82 39.91 24.07
C LEU A 24 25.40 39.36 24.41
N ILE A 25 24.68 39.99 25.34
CA ILE A 25 23.30 39.63 25.67
C ILE A 25 22.37 39.86 24.46
N LEU A 26 22.54 40.97 23.75
CA LEU A 26 21.73 41.29 22.57
C LEU A 26 21.99 40.28 21.45
N SER A 27 23.24 39.93 21.20
CA SER A 27 23.61 38.90 20.24
C SER A 27 23.00 37.52 20.58
N LEU A 28 23.07 37.13 21.87
CA LEU A 28 22.47 35.90 22.35
C LEU A 28 20.96 35.91 22.18
N GLY A 29 20.30 37.05 22.48
CA GLY A 29 18.85 37.22 22.30
C GLY A 29 18.41 37.02 20.84
N VAL A 30 19.13 37.66 19.89
CA VAL A 30 18.88 37.49 18.45
C VAL A 30 19.09 36.05 18.01
N TYR A 31 20.10 35.36 18.51
CA TYR A 31 20.33 33.94 18.23
C TYR A 31 19.20 33.07 18.69
N VAL A 32 18.72 33.22 19.93
CA VAL A 32 17.60 32.44 20.50
C VAL A 32 16.33 32.70 19.72
N LEU A 33 16.03 33.92 19.33
CA LEU A 33 14.83 34.24 18.53
C LEU A 33 14.88 33.58 17.15
N ASN A 34 16.02 33.60 16.48
CA ASN A 34 16.18 32.92 15.18
C ASN A 34 16.04 31.40 15.32
N PHE A 35 16.62 30.82 16.36
CA PHE A 35 16.52 29.39 16.65
C PHE A 35 15.07 28.99 16.88
N SER A 36 14.35 29.69 17.78
CA SER A 36 12.94 29.45 18.09
C SER A 36 12.03 29.58 16.85
N SER A 37 12.30 30.60 15.99
CA SER A 37 11.57 30.76 14.72
C SER A 37 11.78 29.57 13.77
N THR A 38 13.00 29.03 13.74
CA THR A 38 13.34 27.88 12.90
C THR A 38 12.64 26.61 13.41
N GLU A 39 12.65 26.36 14.72
CA GLU A 39 11.95 25.23 15.33
C GLU A 39 10.46 25.29 15.07
N THR A 40 9.84 26.47 15.19
CA THR A 40 8.41 26.65 14.88
C THR A 40 8.09 26.30 13.41
N LYS A 41 8.93 26.68 12.47
CA LYS A 41 8.78 26.33 11.05
C LYS A 41 8.91 24.81 10.81
N ILE A 42 9.85 24.16 11.47
CA ILE A 42 10.06 22.72 11.38
C ILE A 42 8.84 21.99 11.94
N ALA A 43 8.34 22.37 13.14
CA ALA A 43 7.15 21.79 13.73
C ALA A 43 5.92 21.95 12.83
N ALA A 44 5.69 23.15 12.29
CA ALA A 44 4.59 23.39 11.35
C ALA A 44 4.70 22.53 10.08
N SER A 45 5.92 22.35 9.55
CA SER A 45 6.17 21.48 8.39
C SER A 45 5.90 20.02 8.69
N GLN A 46 6.25 19.53 9.87
CA GLN A 46 5.98 18.16 10.30
C GLN A 46 4.46 17.90 10.43
N VAL A 47 3.74 18.82 11.07
CA VAL A 47 2.27 18.72 11.19
C VAL A 47 1.61 18.72 9.82
N THR A 48 2.04 19.60 8.93
CA THR A 48 1.49 19.68 7.57
C THR A 48 1.83 18.42 6.77
N GLY A 49 3.05 17.89 6.90
CA GLY A 49 3.47 16.64 6.29
C GLY A 49 2.63 15.44 6.74
N GLY A 50 2.30 15.36 8.04
CA GLY A 50 1.40 14.36 8.58
C GLY A 50 -0.02 14.47 8.01
N LYS A 51 -0.57 15.68 7.95
CA LYS A 51 -1.90 15.91 7.38
C LYS A 51 -1.98 15.51 5.90
N THR A 52 -0.96 15.87 5.09
CA THR A 52 -0.93 15.50 3.66
C THR A 52 -0.78 13.99 3.46
N TYR A 53 -0.08 13.30 4.36
CA TYR A 53 0.00 11.85 4.36
C TYR A 53 -1.38 11.22 4.59
N TYR A 54 -2.11 11.63 5.64
CA TYR A 54 -3.46 11.11 5.92
C TYR A 54 -4.47 11.43 4.82
N LEU A 55 -4.34 12.58 4.14
CA LEU A 55 -5.14 12.88 2.96
C LEU A 55 -4.86 11.90 1.82
N ALA A 56 -3.60 11.61 1.54
CA ALA A 56 -3.25 10.63 0.52
C ALA A 56 -3.73 9.21 0.87
N GLU A 57 -3.63 8.82 2.14
CA GLU A 57 -4.14 7.55 2.64
C GLU A 57 -5.66 7.45 2.50
N ALA A 58 -6.39 8.53 2.83
CA ALA A 58 -7.84 8.58 2.64
C ALA A 58 -8.24 8.37 1.18
N GLY A 59 -7.47 8.93 0.22
CA GLY A 59 -7.69 8.69 -1.21
C GLY A 59 -7.51 7.22 -1.59
N ILE A 60 -6.48 6.54 -1.06
CA ILE A 60 -6.30 5.09 -1.26
C ILE A 60 -7.52 4.32 -0.71
N GLN A 61 -7.95 4.63 0.52
CA GLN A 61 -9.07 3.94 1.15
C GLN A 61 -10.39 4.15 0.38
N GLU A 62 -10.66 5.37 -0.11
CA GLU A 62 -11.84 5.62 -0.93
C GLU A 62 -11.77 4.85 -2.26
N MET A 63 -10.61 4.79 -2.92
CA MET A 63 -10.46 4.01 -4.15
C MET A 63 -10.73 2.52 -3.89
N VAL A 64 -10.13 1.95 -2.84
CA VAL A 64 -10.36 0.54 -2.45
C VAL A 64 -11.83 0.29 -2.12
N TRP A 65 -12.48 1.24 -1.44
CA TRP A 65 -13.92 1.13 -1.16
C TRP A 65 -14.75 1.12 -2.45
N LYS A 66 -14.43 1.98 -3.42
CA LYS A 66 -15.11 2.02 -4.73
C LYS A 66 -14.92 0.71 -5.50
N LEU A 67 -13.71 0.17 -5.51
CA LEU A 67 -13.43 -1.12 -6.16
C LEU A 67 -14.24 -2.28 -5.57
N LYS A 68 -14.61 -2.20 -4.28
CA LYS A 68 -15.42 -3.22 -3.60
C LYS A 68 -16.92 -3.01 -3.76
N ASN A 69 -17.39 -1.77 -3.73
CA ASN A 69 -18.80 -1.45 -3.52
C ASN A 69 -19.46 -0.72 -4.69
N ASP A 70 -18.69 -0.11 -5.60
CA ASP A 70 -19.22 0.54 -6.79
C ASP A 70 -19.13 -0.41 -7.97
N ASN A 71 -20.29 -0.82 -8.52
CA ASN A 71 -20.35 -1.79 -9.60
C ASN A 71 -19.59 -1.36 -10.86
N LEU A 72 -19.55 -0.04 -11.16
CA LEU A 72 -18.83 0.46 -12.33
C LEU A 72 -17.31 0.27 -12.15
N TYR A 73 -16.78 0.68 -10.98
CA TYR A 73 -15.36 0.53 -10.67
C TYR A 73 -14.96 -0.94 -10.57
N LYS A 74 -15.78 -1.74 -9.87
CA LYS A 74 -15.56 -3.18 -9.70
C LYS A 74 -15.51 -3.91 -11.03
N ASN A 75 -16.52 -3.72 -11.88
CA ASN A 75 -16.61 -4.43 -13.17
C ASN A 75 -15.44 -4.05 -14.08
N ASN A 76 -15.17 -2.74 -14.26
CA ASN A 76 -14.07 -2.30 -15.11
C ASN A 76 -12.70 -2.78 -14.58
N PHE A 77 -12.51 -2.77 -13.26
CA PHE A 77 -11.29 -3.29 -12.66
C PHE A 77 -11.07 -4.78 -12.95
N ILE A 78 -12.15 -5.58 -12.98
CA ILE A 78 -12.09 -7.03 -13.22
C ILE A 78 -11.93 -7.34 -14.71
N THR A 79 -12.66 -6.62 -15.60
CA THR A 79 -12.81 -7.05 -17.01
C THR A 79 -11.93 -6.29 -17.99
N ASP A 80 -11.41 -5.11 -17.64
CA ASP A 80 -10.65 -4.26 -18.55
C ASP A 80 -9.21 -4.07 -18.05
N PRO A 81 -8.21 -4.71 -18.68
CA PRO A 81 -6.81 -4.62 -18.26
C PRO A 81 -6.19 -3.23 -18.49
N ASP A 82 -6.73 -2.44 -19.38
CA ASP A 82 -6.23 -1.10 -19.72
C ASP A 82 -7.03 0.01 -19.01
N TRP A 83 -7.98 -0.38 -18.14
CA TRP A 83 -8.84 0.58 -17.46
C TRP A 83 -8.08 1.49 -16.52
N THR A 84 -8.41 2.78 -16.61
CA THR A 84 -7.92 3.80 -15.70
C THR A 84 -9.08 4.62 -15.16
N ALA A 85 -8.95 5.06 -13.93
CA ALA A 85 -9.90 5.99 -13.33
C ALA A 85 -9.20 6.94 -12.37
N SER A 86 -9.75 8.14 -12.22
CA SER A 86 -9.27 9.11 -11.25
C SER A 86 -10.42 9.96 -10.71
N PHE A 87 -10.22 10.48 -9.51
CA PHE A 87 -11.11 11.49 -8.92
C PHE A 87 -10.37 12.33 -7.89
N THR A 88 -10.93 13.49 -7.61
CA THR A 88 -10.41 14.45 -6.62
C THR A 88 -11.45 14.72 -5.55
N ARG A 89 -11.04 14.86 -4.31
CA ARG A 89 -11.85 15.34 -3.18
C ARG A 89 -11.22 16.60 -2.60
N SER A 90 -12.00 17.65 -2.50
CA SER A 90 -11.62 18.87 -1.80
C SER A 90 -12.27 18.90 -0.43
N ASP A 91 -11.51 19.28 0.56
CA ASP A 91 -11.92 19.43 1.96
C ASP A 91 -12.68 18.21 2.54
N PRO A 92 -12.12 16.97 2.41
CA PRO A 92 -12.83 15.75 2.81
C PRO A 92 -13.13 15.69 4.32
N PHE A 93 -12.36 16.41 5.13
CA PHE A 93 -12.50 16.43 6.59
C PHE A 93 -12.97 17.78 7.13
N GLY A 94 -13.57 18.61 6.28
CA GLY A 94 -14.04 19.95 6.59
C GLY A 94 -13.21 21.04 5.94
N SER A 95 -13.75 22.27 5.95
CA SER A 95 -13.15 23.42 5.29
C SER A 95 -11.68 23.64 5.64
N GLY A 96 -10.81 23.76 4.66
CA GLY A 96 -9.36 23.96 4.82
C GLY A 96 -8.58 22.71 5.18
N SER A 97 -9.19 21.51 5.13
CA SER A 97 -8.48 20.25 5.36
C SER A 97 -7.53 19.88 4.22
N GLY A 98 -7.68 20.52 3.06
CA GLY A 98 -6.90 20.24 1.86
C GLY A 98 -7.63 19.38 0.86
N SER A 99 -6.90 18.71 -0.01
CA SER A 99 -7.48 17.85 -1.04
C SER A 99 -6.65 16.60 -1.25
N TYR A 100 -7.26 15.58 -1.82
CA TYR A 100 -6.53 14.47 -2.42
C TYR A 100 -7.02 14.21 -3.84
N GLU A 101 -6.10 13.78 -4.66
CA GLU A 101 -6.34 13.24 -5.99
C GLU A 101 -5.87 11.79 -5.98
N VAL A 102 -6.72 10.89 -6.45
CA VAL A 102 -6.38 9.46 -6.52
C VAL A 102 -6.66 8.94 -7.92
N SER A 103 -5.76 8.13 -8.41
CA SER A 103 -5.88 7.42 -9.67
C SER A 103 -5.58 5.94 -9.51
N ILE A 104 -6.20 5.14 -10.36
CA ILE A 104 -5.89 3.73 -10.53
C ILE A 104 -5.60 3.48 -12.00
N ALA A 105 -4.61 2.64 -12.27
CA ALA A 105 -4.30 2.12 -13.58
C ALA A 105 -4.19 0.60 -13.49
N ASN A 106 -5.04 -0.11 -14.24
CA ASN A 106 -4.95 -1.55 -14.36
C ASN A 106 -3.72 -1.95 -15.15
N THR A 107 -3.33 -3.20 -15.00
CA THR A 107 -2.28 -3.85 -15.78
C THR A 107 -2.80 -5.18 -16.32
N SER A 108 -2.12 -5.71 -17.34
CA SER A 108 -2.39 -7.07 -17.85
C SER A 108 -2.10 -8.16 -16.82
N GLU A 109 -1.33 -7.84 -15.75
CA GLU A 109 -0.93 -8.78 -14.70
C GLU A 109 -1.87 -8.64 -13.51
N SER A 110 -3.07 -9.09 -13.56
CA SER A 110 -4.03 -9.26 -12.42
C SER A 110 -3.92 -8.27 -11.24
N TYR A 111 -3.36 -7.08 -11.44
CA TYR A 111 -3.29 -6.01 -10.43
C TYR A 111 -3.49 -4.63 -11.04
N GLY A 112 -3.85 -3.67 -10.19
CA GLY A 112 -3.88 -2.26 -10.54
C GLY A 112 -3.00 -1.44 -9.60
N ASP A 113 -2.31 -0.45 -10.15
CA ASP A 113 -1.51 0.51 -9.41
C ASP A 113 -2.39 1.69 -8.99
N ILE A 114 -2.55 1.88 -7.68
CA ILE A 114 -3.23 3.05 -7.12
C ILE A 114 -2.18 4.08 -6.71
N THR A 115 -2.36 5.30 -7.18
CA THR A 115 -1.55 6.46 -6.77
C THR A 115 -2.48 7.51 -6.16
N SER A 116 -2.19 7.96 -4.95
CA SER A 116 -2.93 9.03 -4.28
C SER A 116 -1.99 10.15 -3.86
N THR A 117 -2.39 11.39 -4.18
CA THR A 117 -1.65 12.61 -3.84
C THR A 117 -2.49 13.46 -2.89
N GLY A 118 -2.06 13.55 -1.64
CA GLY A 118 -2.64 14.48 -0.66
C GLY A 118 -1.97 15.85 -0.74
N SER A 119 -2.73 16.93 -0.75
CA SER A 119 -2.28 18.31 -0.91
C SER A 119 -2.92 19.24 0.10
N ILE A 120 -2.13 20.13 0.70
CA ILE A 120 -2.61 21.23 1.54
C ILE A 120 -1.90 22.51 1.11
N ASN A 121 -2.67 23.58 0.93
CA ASN A 121 -2.12 24.93 0.70
C ASN A 121 -2.16 25.73 2.00
N ILE A 122 -1.01 26.22 2.44
CA ILE A 122 -0.88 27.08 3.62
C ILE A 122 -0.10 28.32 3.20
N ASN A 123 -0.75 29.48 3.28
CA ASN A 123 -0.14 30.78 2.94
C ASN A 123 0.53 30.80 1.56
N GLY A 124 -0.11 30.23 0.55
CA GLY A 124 0.38 30.18 -0.83
C GLY A 124 1.48 29.15 -1.09
N LYS A 125 1.83 28.34 -0.09
CA LYS A 125 2.76 27.20 -0.25
C LYS A 125 2.02 25.89 -0.20
N THR A 126 2.21 25.03 -1.21
CA THR A 126 1.59 23.72 -1.27
C THR A 126 2.52 22.66 -0.68
N SER A 127 2.01 21.91 0.29
CA SER A 127 2.63 20.68 0.77
C SER A 127 1.92 19.50 0.13
N GLN A 128 2.69 18.51 -0.34
CA GLN A 128 2.14 17.32 -1.00
C GLN A 128 2.81 16.06 -0.48
N ARG A 129 2.03 14.96 -0.46
CA ARG A 129 2.52 13.59 -0.24
C ARG A 129 1.86 12.66 -1.24
N ILE A 130 2.65 11.75 -1.80
CA ILE A 130 2.19 10.74 -2.75
C ILE A 130 2.37 9.38 -2.10
N ILE A 131 1.30 8.58 -2.12
CA ILE A 131 1.30 7.18 -1.69
C ILE A 131 0.93 6.34 -2.91
N LYS A 132 1.67 5.27 -3.12
CA LYS A 132 1.40 4.27 -4.16
C LYS A 132 1.19 2.91 -3.51
N THR A 133 0.22 2.17 -4.01
CA THR A 133 -0.06 0.80 -3.58
C THR A 133 -0.58 -0.02 -4.73
N LYS A 134 -0.49 -1.33 -4.61
CA LYS A 134 -1.07 -2.27 -5.57
C LYS A 134 -2.31 -2.92 -4.98
N VAL A 135 -3.32 -3.09 -5.81
CA VAL A 135 -4.47 -3.93 -5.52
C VAL A 135 -4.51 -5.08 -6.51
N TYR A 136 -4.71 -6.27 -6.00
CA TYR A 136 -4.79 -7.48 -6.81
C TYR A 136 -6.25 -7.83 -7.06
N ARG A 137 -6.55 -8.28 -8.28
CA ARG A 137 -7.82 -8.89 -8.61
C ARG A 137 -7.64 -10.39 -8.70
N LEU A 138 -8.61 -11.12 -8.20
CA LEU A 138 -8.74 -12.53 -8.55
C LEU A 138 -9.32 -12.58 -9.97
N VAL A 139 -8.52 -13.07 -10.89
CA VAL A 139 -8.93 -13.33 -12.27
C VAL A 139 -9.38 -14.80 -12.30
N GLY A 140 -10.64 -15.01 -12.32
CA GLY A 140 -11.28 -16.32 -12.36
C GLY A 140 -12.60 -16.30 -11.60
N GLU A 141 -13.62 -16.92 -12.14
CA GLU A 141 -14.85 -17.21 -11.44
C GLU A 141 -14.61 -18.34 -10.39
N SER A 142 -13.65 -18.13 -9.48
CA SER A 142 -13.62 -18.98 -8.33
C SER A 142 -14.66 -18.46 -7.34
N ASP A 143 -15.82 -19.04 -7.39
CA ASP A 143 -16.68 -19.06 -6.23
C ASP A 143 -15.88 -19.76 -5.12
N MET A 144 -15.11 -18.95 -4.36
CA MET A 144 -14.24 -19.47 -3.28
C MET A 144 -15.03 -20.27 -2.24
N GLY A 145 -16.38 -20.22 -2.32
CA GLY A 145 -17.27 -20.98 -1.47
C GLY A 145 -17.41 -22.44 -1.87
N THR A 146 -17.06 -22.83 -3.10
CA THR A 146 -17.19 -24.20 -3.58
C THR A 146 -15.89 -24.98 -3.65
N ASN A 147 -14.73 -24.26 -3.72
CA ASN A 147 -13.43 -24.92 -3.79
C ASN A 147 -12.97 -25.44 -2.44
N ALA A 148 -12.61 -26.71 -2.38
CA ALA A 148 -11.99 -27.33 -1.20
C ALA A 148 -10.53 -26.88 -1.04
N VAL A 149 -9.80 -26.70 -2.17
CA VAL A 149 -8.42 -26.26 -2.19
C VAL A 149 -8.18 -25.34 -3.38
N ILE A 150 -7.52 -24.20 -3.13
CA ILE A 150 -7.04 -23.29 -4.16
C ILE A 150 -5.55 -23.07 -3.94
N ASN A 151 -4.75 -23.35 -4.96
CA ASN A 151 -3.33 -23.06 -4.95
C ASN A 151 -2.97 -21.97 -5.99
N GLY A 152 -2.48 -20.82 -5.53
CA GLY A 152 -2.12 -19.69 -6.38
C GLY A 152 -0.75 -19.81 -7.04
N SER A 153 0.15 -20.69 -6.54
CA SER A 153 1.48 -20.90 -7.11
C SER A 153 2.09 -22.21 -6.65
N GLY A 154 2.71 -22.94 -7.56
CA GLY A 154 3.30 -24.25 -7.30
C GLY A 154 2.28 -25.40 -7.46
N ASN A 155 2.77 -26.63 -7.36
CA ASN A 155 1.96 -27.82 -7.60
C ASN A 155 1.11 -28.18 -6.38
N ILE A 156 -0.07 -28.75 -6.63
CA ILE A 156 -0.81 -29.49 -5.61
C ILE A 156 -0.34 -30.95 -5.67
N ILE A 157 0.24 -31.43 -4.59
CA ILE A 157 0.66 -32.83 -4.47
C ILE A 157 -0.29 -33.55 -3.56
N ILE A 158 -1.02 -34.54 -4.11
CA ILE A 158 -1.88 -35.44 -3.36
C ILE A 158 -1.09 -36.67 -3.01
N LEU A 159 -0.70 -36.76 -1.73
CA LEU A 159 0.02 -37.92 -1.22
C LEU A 159 -0.97 -39.06 -0.96
N ASN A 160 -0.81 -40.12 -1.69
CA ASN A 160 -1.69 -41.27 -1.63
C ASN A 160 -0.99 -42.45 -0.91
N SER A 161 -1.30 -42.62 0.37
CA SER A 161 -0.86 -43.80 1.14
C SER A 161 -1.95 -44.86 1.30
N GLU A 162 -3.23 -44.46 1.28
CA GLU A 162 -4.38 -45.38 1.36
C GLU A 162 -5.57 -44.86 0.55
N GLN A 163 -6.35 -43.95 1.11
CA GLN A 163 -7.49 -43.31 0.44
C GLN A 163 -7.53 -41.82 0.83
N THR A 164 -7.50 -40.97 -0.16
CA THR A 164 -7.65 -39.51 0.03
C THR A 164 -9.00 -39.06 -0.54
N ASN A 165 -9.85 -38.47 0.29
CA ASN A 165 -11.17 -37.95 -0.13
C ASN A 165 -11.13 -36.42 0.00
N ILE A 166 -11.34 -35.72 -1.09
CA ILE A 166 -11.47 -34.26 -1.15
C ILE A 166 -12.90 -33.92 -1.52
N THR A 167 -13.61 -33.21 -0.63
CA THR A 167 -14.97 -32.77 -0.87
C THR A 167 -14.97 -31.32 -1.33
N GLY A 168 -15.41 -31.09 -2.57
CA GLY A 168 -15.42 -29.78 -3.23
C GLY A 168 -14.47 -29.73 -4.41
N ASP A 169 -14.37 -28.55 -5.04
CA ASP A 169 -13.54 -28.33 -6.21
C ASP A 169 -12.07 -28.15 -5.84
N LEU A 170 -11.17 -28.56 -6.73
CA LEU A 170 -9.73 -28.42 -6.59
C LEU A 170 -9.21 -27.56 -7.74
N TYR A 171 -8.50 -26.46 -7.41
CA TYR A 171 -7.94 -25.55 -8.38
C TYR A 171 -6.45 -25.30 -8.15
N SER A 172 -5.63 -25.44 -9.19
CA SER A 172 -4.21 -25.10 -9.18
C SER A 172 -3.83 -24.22 -10.36
N ASN A 173 -2.98 -23.20 -10.11
CA ASN A 173 -2.31 -22.43 -11.19
C ASN A 173 -1.04 -23.13 -11.70
N SER A 174 -0.77 -24.35 -11.31
CA SER A 174 0.33 -25.20 -11.76
C SER A 174 -0.19 -26.62 -11.79
N ASP A 175 0.69 -27.62 -11.78
CA ASP A 175 0.29 -29.02 -11.88
C ASP A 175 -0.46 -29.54 -10.67
N ILE A 176 -1.27 -30.57 -10.88
CA ILE A 176 -1.86 -31.39 -9.83
C ILE A 176 -1.31 -32.81 -10.00
N VAL A 177 -0.55 -33.25 -9.02
CA VAL A 177 0.19 -34.51 -9.11
C VAL A 177 -0.29 -35.46 -8.02
N MET A 178 -0.73 -36.66 -8.39
CA MET A 178 -0.89 -37.75 -7.45
C MET A 178 0.42 -38.49 -7.25
N GLN A 179 0.98 -38.38 -6.06
CA GLN A 179 2.25 -39.04 -5.70
C GLN A 179 2.07 -40.07 -4.60
N GLY A 180 2.34 -41.32 -4.86
CA GLY A 180 2.28 -42.37 -3.85
C GLY A 180 3.00 -43.65 -4.25
N GLY A 181 3.48 -44.41 -3.25
CA GLY A 181 4.24 -45.65 -3.44
C GLY A 181 3.39 -46.93 -3.51
N HIS A 182 2.08 -46.85 -3.32
CA HIS A 182 1.12 -47.96 -3.44
C HIS A 182 -0.09 -47.52 -4.24
N PRO A 183 -0.80 -48.45 -4.90
CA PRO A 183 -2.05 -48.15 -5.58
C PRO A 183 -3.09 -47.67 -4.55
N GLY A 184 -3.17 -46.39 -4.37
CA GLY A 184 -4.18 -45.72 -3.55
C GLY A 184 -5.21 -45.03 -4.42
N VAL A 185 -6.37 -44.73 -3.86
CA VAL A 185 -7.47 -44.07 -4.56
C VAL A 185 -7.63 -42.64 -4.03
N GLY A 186 -7.51 -41.69 -4.95
CA GLY A 186 -7.89 -40.30 -4.70
C GLY A 186 -9.33 -40.07 -5.22
N VAL A 187 -10.18 -39.52 -4.37
CA VAL A 187 -11.54 -39.14 -4.76
C VAL A 187 -11.73 -37.64 -4.56
N VAL A 188 -12.06 -36.95 -5.65
CA VAL A 188 -12.46 -35.54 -5.63
C VAL A 188 -13.95 -35.49 -5.96
N SER A 189 -14.78 -35.05 -5.02
CA SER A 189 -16.24 -35.01 -5.21
C SER A 189 -16.72 -33.80 -5.99
N GLY A 190 -15.84 -32.88 -6.35
CA GLY A 190 -16.08 -31.71 -7.20
C GLY A 190 -15.34 -31.78 -8.52
N SER A 191 -15.09 -30.62 -9.11
CA SER A 191 -14.31 -30.45 -10.32
C SER A 191 -12.83 -30.33 -10.02
N LEU A 192 -11.99 -30.74 -10.94
CA LEU A 192 -10.54 -30.63 -10.90
C LEU A 192 -10.08 -29.70 -12.02
N THR A 193 -9.43 -28.61 -11.67
CA THR A 193 -8.95 -27.62 -12.64
C THR A 193 -7.47 -27.31 -12.39
N SER A 194 -6.64 -27.51 -13.39
CA SER A 194 -5.21 -27.22 -13.35
C SER A 194 -4.82 -26.32 -14.53
N ALA A 195 -4.04 -25.28 -14.27
CA ALA A 195 -3.41 -24.49 -15.35
C ALA A 195 -2.16 -25.16 -15.92
N GLY A 196 -1.64 -26.18 -15.27
CA GLY A 196 -0.62 -27.11 -15.76
C GLY A 196 -1.21 -28.50 -16.01
N GLU A 197 -0.38 -29.52 -15.93
CA GLU A 197 -0.76 -30.91 -16.14
C GLU A 197 -1.46 -31.52 -14.92
N ILE A 198 -2.28 -32.55 -15.16
CA ILE A 198 -2.84 -33.41 -14.13
C ILE A 198 -2.22 -34.79 -14.28
N GLU A 199 -1.30 -35.12 -13.36
CA GLU A 199 -0.57 -36.36 -13.37
C GLU A 199 -1.13 -37.37 -12.37
N GLU A 200 -1.64 -38.49 -12.84
CA GLU A 200 -2.21 -39.55 -11.99
C GLU A 200 -1.17 -40.48 -11.33
N GLY A 201 0.11 -40.36 -11.67
CA GLY A 201 1.19 -41.13 -11.04
C GLY A 201 0.89 -42.64 -10.99
N ASN A 202 1.08 -43.26 -9.79
CA ASN A 202 0.84 -44.70 -9.57
C ASN A 202 -0.51 -45.00 -8.90
N GLY A 203 -1.44 -44.05 -8.82
CA GLY A 203 -2.74 -44.20 -8.18
C GLY A 203 -3.89 -43.93 -9.12
N ASP A 204 -5.10 -44.35 -8.72
CA ASP A 204 -6.33 -44.03 -9.43
C ASP A 204 -6.91 -42.73 -8.88
N LEU A 205 -7.16 -41.73 -9.76
CA LEU A 205 -7.86 -40.49 -9.43
C LEU A 205 -9.29 -40.56 -9.94
N THR A 206 -10.26 -40.49 -9.04
CA THR A 206 -11.68 -40.41 -9.39
C THR A 206 -12.19 -39.02 -9.15
N VAL A 207 -12.65 -38.32 -10.19
CA VAL A 207 -13.24 -36.99 -10.14
C VAL A 207 -14.71 -37.08 -10.47
N SER A 208 -15.59 -36.57 -9.60
CA SER A 208 -17.04 -36.62 -9.81
C SER A 208 -17.54 -35.50 -10.73
N GLY A 209 -16.82 -34.39 -10.82
CA GLY A 209 -17.11 -33.24 -11.67
C GLY A 209 -16.28 -33.22 -12.95
N ALA A 210 -16.10 -32.03 -13.53
CA ALA A 210 -15.31 -31.86 -14.73
C ALA A 210 -13.79 -31.86 -14.37
N THR A 211 -12.98 -32.47 -15.24
CA THR A 211 -11.52 -32.41 -15.18
C THR A 211 -11.05 -31.50 -16.30
N GLN A 212 -10.26 -30.47 -15.98
CA GLN A 212 -9.68 -29.51 -16.92
C GLN A 212 -8.21 -29.34 -16.61
N ASP A 213 -7.35 -29.49 -17.62
CA ASP A 213 -5.91 -29.28 -17.57
C ASP A 213 -5.45 -28.24 -18.61
N GLU A 214 -4.16 -28.03 -18.77
CA GLU A 214 -3.61 -27.03 -19.69
C GLU A 214 -4.06 -27.21 -21.15
N ASP A 215 -4.31 -28.44 -21.57
CA ASP A 215 -4.79 -28.74 -22.93
C ASP A 215 -6.28 -28.41 -23.13
N SER A 216 -7.05 -28.40 -22.06
CA SER A 216 -8.50 -28.17 -22.07
C SER A 216 -8.90 -26.76 -21.66
N ILE A 217 -8.04 -26.06 -20.91
CA ILE A 217 -8.26 -24.67 -20.52
C ILE A 217 -7.78 -23.77 -21.67
N PRO A 218 -8.65 -22.96 -22.31
CA PRO A 218 -8.17 -21.95 -23.25
C PRO A 218 -7.13 -21.10 -22.52
N ALA A 219 -5.95 -20.95 -23.15
CA ALA A 219 -4.89 -20.11 -22.61
C ALA A 219 -5.53 -18.81 -22.06
N PRO A 220 -5.24 -18.41 -20.81
CA PRO A 220 -5.83 -17.21 -20.25
C PRO A 220 -5.56 -16.08 -21.23
N THR A 221 -6.61 -15.54 -21.83
CA THR A 221 -6.51 -14.34 -22.64
C THR A 221 -5.87 -13.31 -21.73
N PRO A 222 -4.67 -12.77 -22.08
CA PRO A 222 -4.07 -11.73 -21.30
C PRO A 222 -5.10 -10.61 -21.19
N MET A 223 -5.54 -10.39 -19.97
CA MET A 223 -6.45 -9.28 -19.64
C MET A 223 -5.64 -8.02 -19.39
#